data_4b9b96e1b7655316638a85e84bf6c123
#
_entry.id   4b9b96e1b7655316638a85e84bf6c123
#
_cell.length_a   1.000
_cell.length_b   1.000
_cell.length_c   1.000
_cell.angle_alpha   90.00
_cell.angle_beta   90.00
_cell.angle_gamma   90.00
#
_symmetry.space_group_name_H-M   'P 1'
#
loop_
_entity.id
_entity.type
_entity.pdbx_description
1 polymer ?
#
loop_
_entity_poly.entity_id
_entity_poly.type
_entity_poly.pdbx_seq_one_letter_code
_entity_poly.pdbx_strand_id
1 'polypeptide(L)'
;MSSEIIHGVVAPFDRDNIDTDQIIPTEYLKSIKKFGFGDYLFDGWRYLDKGLLGMTSSQREININFILNQPSFQNSQILLARDNFGCGSSREHAAWALRDFGFKAVIASSFGDIFYNNCFKNQVLPIQLSKKDINILFELSAQSPQNISISLVSKELTVGSDISIPFNVDNNLLNRIIHNLDDVDITMKDKGSIEAFELSYSQKRPWLFK
;
A
#
# COMPACT_ATOMS: atom_id res chain seq x y z
N MET A 1 0.16 18.93 2.60
CA MET A 1 -0.04 18.85 4.07
C MET A 1 0.30 17.43 4.48
N SER A 2 1.28 17.24 5.35
CA SER A 2 1.62 15.93 5.91
C SER A 2 0.44 15.46 6.77
N SER A 3 -0.16 14.32 6.43
CA SER A 3 -1.23 13.76 7.24
C SER A 3 -0.62 12.84 8.29
N GLU A 4 -0.57 13.29 9.53
CA GLU A 4 -0.08 12.48 10.67
C GLU A 4 -1.10 11.41 11.10
N ILE A 5 -2.31 11.46 10.55
CA ILE A 5 -3.39 10.53 10.84
C ILE A 5 -3.97 10.01 9.52
N ILE A 6 -4.07 8.70 9.40
CA ILE A 6 -4.85 8.02 8.37
C ILE A 6 -6.18 7.62 9.02
N HIS A 7 -7.29 8.04 8.42
CA HIS A 7 -8.62 7.68 8.87
C HIS A 7 -9.43 7.11 7.72
N GLY A 8 -10.15 6.03 7.93
CA GLY A 8 -10.98 5.46 6.88
C GLY A 8 -11.68 4.16 7.23
N VAL A 9 -12.58 3.77 6.35
CA VAL A 9 -13.29 2.49 6.42
C VAL A 9 -12.32 1.36 6.11
N VAL A 10 -12.45 0.28 6.89
CA VAL A 10 -11.69 -0.97 6.71
C VAL A 10 -12.42 -1.90 5.77
N ALA A 11 -11.74 -2.39 4.75
CA ALA A 11 -12.19 -3.51 3.92
C ALA A 11 -11.56 -4.81 4.43
N PRO A 12 -12.33 -5.72 5.07
CA PRO A 12 -11.81 -6.99 5.58
C PRO A 12 -11.72 -8.04 4.47
N PHE A 13 -10.49 -8.51 4.22
CA PHE A 13 -10.15 -9.62 3.33
C PHE A 13 -9.72 -10.82 4.17
N ASP A 14 -10.67 -11.64 4.60
CA ASP A 14 -10.43 -12.80 5.48
C ASP A 14 -9.74 -13.94 4.70
N ARG A 15 -8.50 -13.70 4.25
CA ARG A 15 -7.71 -14.62 3.44
C ARG A 15 -6.23 -14.52 3.79
N ASP A 16 -5.57 -15.68 3.83
CA ASP A 16 -4.12 -15.81 3.84
C ASP A 16 -3.56 -15.83 2.42
N ASN A 17 -2.26 -15.53 2.29
CA ASN A 17 -1.48 -15.70 1.08
C ASN A 17 -2.07 -14.96 -0.14
N ILE A 18 -2.59 -13.77 0.06
CA ILE A 18 -3.00 -12.91 -1.06
C ILE A 18 -1.74 -12.50 -1.81
N ASP A 19 -1.50 -13.12 -2.96
CA ASP A 19 -0.30 -12.89 -3.76
C ASP A 19 -0.42 -11.68 -4.69
N THR A 20 0.72 -11.28 -5.28
CA THR A 20 0.77 -10.10 -6.16
C THR A 20 0.00 -10.29 -7.47
N ASP A 21 -0.22 -11.53 -7.95
CA ASP A 21 -1.04 -11.80 -9.13
C ASP A 21 -2.55 -11.69 -8.83
N GLN A 22 -2.95 -12.00 -7.61
CA GLN A 22 -4.31 -11.77 -7.13
C GLN A 22 -4.57 -10.26 -6.90
N ILE A 23 -3.56 -9.52 -6.41
CA ILE A 23 -3.66 -8.06 -6.24
C ILE A 23 -3.76 -7.37 -7.60
N ILE A 24 -2.89 -7.74 -8.55
CA ILE A 24 -2.93 -7.24 -9.93
C ILE A 24 -2.46 -8.32 -10.92
N PRO A 25 -3.32 -8.81 -11.83
CA PRO A 25 -2.96 -9.80 -12.83
C PRO A 25 -1.84 -9.35 -13.77
N THR A 26 -1.04 -10.33 -14.20
CA THR A 26 0.16 -10.12 -15.04
C THR A 26 -0.14 -9.43 -16.37
N GLU A 27 -1.35 -9.60 -16.93
CA GLU A 27 -1.77 -8.99 -18.20
C GLU A 27 -1.65 -7.46 -18.17
N TYR A 28 -1.85 -6.82 -17.01
CA TYR A 28 -1.83 -5.37 -16.85
C TYR A 28 -0.44 -4.78 -16.69
N LEU A 29 0.57 -5.62 -16.43
CA LEU A 29 1.96 -5.18 -16.20
C LEU A 29 2.67 -4.71 -17.47
N LYS A 30 2.07 -4.89 -18.64
CA LYS A 30 2.59 -4.42 -19.93
C LYS A 30 2.47 -2.90 -20.11
N SER A 31 1.74 -2.22 -19.22
CA SER A 31 1.61 -0.77 -19.24
C SER A 31 2.93 -0.10 -18.85
N ILE A 32 3.34 0.91 -19.61
CA ILE A 32 4.48 1.79 -19.29
C ILE A 32 4.12 2.92 -18.33
N LYS A 33 2.83 3.07 -18.02
CA LYS A 33 2.33 4.09 -17.07
C LYS A 33 2.66 3.67 -15.64
N LYS A 34 2.78 4.64 -14.74
CA LYS A 34 2.94 4.43 -13.29
C LYS A 34 1.66 4.69 -12.49
N PHE A 35 0.55 5.03 -13.16
CA PHE A 35 -0.73 5.40 -12.57
C PHE A 35 -1.88 4.80 -13.37
N GLY A 36 -3.08 4.69 -12.75
CA GLY A 36 -4.28 4.16 -13.36
C GLY A 36 -4.44 2.65 -13.20
N PHE A 37 -3.76 2.06 -12.21
CA PHE A 37 -3.85 0.62 -11.92
C PHE A 37 -4.98 0.27 -10.95
N GLY A 38 -5.64 1.27 -10.33
CA GLY A 38 -6.74 1.04 -9.39
C GLY A 38 -7.93 0.30 -10.00
N ASP A 39 -8.19 0.48 -11.29
CA ASP A 39 -9.25 -0.25 -12.01
C ASP A 39 -8.97 -1.76 -12.10
N TYR A 40 -7.71 -2.16 -12.05
CA TYR A 40 -7.27 -3.56 -12.15
C TYR A 40 -7.01 -4.22 -10.79
N LEU A 41 -7.19 -3.46 -9.70
CA LEU A 41 -6.99 -4.00 -8.35
C LEU A 41 -7.97 -5.14 -8.09
N PHE A 42 -7.43 -6.31 -7.69
CA PHE A 42 -8.20 -7.54 -7.45
C PHE A 42 -9.11 -7.93 -8.63
N ASP A 43 -8.66 -7.72 -9.85
CA ASP A 43 -9.45 -7.89 -11.08
C ASP A 43 -10.22 -9.21 -11.12
N GLY A 44 -9.56 -10.33 -10.86
CA GLY A 44 -10.18 -11.66 -10.88
C GLY A 44 -11.23 -11.90 -9.79
N TRP A 45 -11.38 -10.99 -8.81
CA TRP A 45 -12.40 -11.06 -7.77
C TRP A 45 -13.45 -9.97 -7.92
N ARG A 46 -13.03 -8.78 -8.40
CA ARG A 46 -13.93 -7.62 -8.58
C ARG A 46 -14.89 -7.76 -9.74
N TYR A 47 -14.48 -8.48 -10.79
CA TYR A 47 -15.24 -8.55 -12.03
C TYR A 47 -15.55 -10.00 -12.43
N LEU A 48 -16.66 -10.18 -13.15
CA LEU A 48 -17.10 -11.48 -13.66
C LEU A 48 -16.61 -11.76 -15.07
N ASP A 49 -16.29 -10.69 -15.81
CA ASP A 49 -15.72 -10.74 -17.16
C ASP A 49 -14.19 -10.67 -17.14
N LYS A 50 -13.56 -11.08 -18.23
CA LYS A 50 -12.11 -10.93 -18.41
C LYS A 50 -11.76 -9.51 -18.86
N GLY A 51 -10.93 -8.80 -18.07
CA GLY A 51 -10.47 -7.47 -18.41
C GLY A 51 -9.37 -7.42 -19.47
N LEU A 52 -9.25 -6.25 -20.09
CA LEU A 52 -8.17 -5.92 -21.01
C LEU A 52 -7.48 -4.63 -20.55
N LEU A 53 -6.20 -4.49 -20.88
CA LEU A 53 -5.46 -3.26 -20.59
C LEU A 53 -6.13 -2.05 -21.27
N GLY A 54 -6.42 -1.02 -20.48
CA GLY A 54 -7.10 0.21 -20.93
C GLY A 54 -8.61 0.22 -20.68
N MET A 55 -9.21 -0.90 -20.26
CA MET A 55 -10.61 -0.89 -19.80
C MET A 55 -10.71 -0.23 -18.42
N THR A 56 -11.76 0.54 -18.23
CA THR A 56 -12.12 1.14 -16.92
C THR A 56 -13.15 0.29 -16.21
N SER A 57 -13.31 0.49 -14.90
CA SER A 57 -14.31 -0.23 -14.09
C SER A 57 -15.74 -0.08 -14.61
N SER A 58 -16.08 1.04 -15.25
CA SER A 58 -17.40 1.27 -15.85
C SER A 58 -17.72 0.41 -17.08
N GLN A 59 -16.73 -0.23 -17.66
CA GLN A 59 -16.85 -1.10 -18.84
C GLN A 59 -16.85 -2.59 -18.46
N ARG A 60 -16.83 -2.90 -17.16
CA ARG A 60 -16.67 -4.26 -16.62
C ARG A 60 -17.95 -4.76 -15.97
N GLU A 61 -18.15 -6.08 -16.04
CA GLU A 61 -19.23 -6.75 -15.32
C GLU A 61 -18.85 -6.93 -13.85
N ILE A 62 -19.46 -6.12 -12.97
CA ILE A 62 -19.11 -6.04 -11.56
C ILE A 62 -19.60 -7.27 -10.78
N ASN A 63 -18.72 -7.92 -10.04
CA ASN A 63 -19.09 -8.94 -9.05
C ASN A 63 -19.61 -8.25 -7.78
N ILE A 64 -20.94 -8.17 -7.64
CA ILE A 64 -21.60 -7.50 -6.50
C ILE A 64 -21.34 -8.18 -5.15
N ASN A 65 -20.91 -9.46 -5.16
CA ASN A 65 -20.59 -10.18 -3.93
C ASN A 65 -19.17 -9.87 -3.42
N PHE A 66 -18.35 -9.25 -4.24
CA PHE A 66 -17.01 -8.90 -3.80
C PHE A 66 -17.03 -7.64 -2.92
N ILE A 67 -16.31 -7.67 -1.81
CA ILE A 67 -16.41 -6.65 -0.75
C ILE A 67 -16.20 -5.22 -1.25
N LEU A 68 -15.20 -4.96 -2.09
CA LEU A 68 -14.91 -3.60 -2.58
C LEU A 68 -15.96 -3.06 -3.56
N ASN A 69 -16.86 -3.91 -4.06
CA ASN A 69 -17.96 -3.50 -4.91
C ASN A 69 -19.24 -3.19 -4.11
N GLN A 70 -19.25 -3.53 -2.81
CA GLN A 70 -20.36 -3.22 -1.93
C GLN A 70 -20.33 -1.73 -1.53
N PRO A 71 -21.49 -1.03 -1.48
CA PRO A 71 -21.54 0.42 -1.20
C PRO A 71 -20.81 0.83 0.08
N SER A 72 -20.85 0.01 1.12
CA SER A 72 -20.20 0.28 2.42
C SER A 72 -18.67 0.29 2.35
N PHE A 73 -18.05 -0.30 1.32
CA PHE A 73 -16.61 -0.51 1.22
C PHE A 73 -15.97 0.13 -0.03
N GLN A 74 -16.77 0.72 -0.94
CA GLN A 74 -16.26 1.32 -2.19
C GLN A 74 -15.19 2.41 -1.98
N ASN A 75 -15.25 3.12 -0.85
CA ASN A 75 -14.31 4.18 -0.49
C ASN A 75 -13.39 3.76 0.67
N SER A 76 -13.13 2.46 0.85
CA SER A 76 -12.24 1.99 1.89
C SER A 76 -10.81 2.48 1.67
N GLN A 77 -10.21 3.01 2.73
CA GLN A 77 -8.83 3.50 2.73
C GLN A 77 -7.88 2.56 3.46
N ILE A 78 -8.40 1.58 4.17
CA ILE A 78 -7.64 0.61 4.94
C ILE A 78 -8.05 -0.79 4.51
N LEU A 79 -7.07 -1.61 4.15
CA LEU A 79 -7.27 -3.02 3.85
C LEU A 79 -6.83 -3.85 5.05
N LEU A 80 -7.67 -4.78 5.50
CA LEU A 80 -7.33 -5.76 6.55
C LEU A 80 -7.22 -7.14 5.91
N ALA A 81 -6.09 -7.81 6.12
CA ALA A 81 -5.83 -9.15 5.60
C ALA A 81 -5.21 -10.05 6.68
N ARG A 82 -5.02 -11.33 6.34
CA ARG A 82 -4.40 -12.32 7.23
C ARG A 82 -2.90 -12.44 6.99
N ASP A 83 -2.38 -13.66 7.01
CA ASP A 83 -0.95 -13.93 6.87
C ASP A 83 -0.46 -13.75 5.42
N ASN A 84 0.82 -13.35 5.30
CA ASN A 84 1.60 -13.40 4.07
C ASN A 84 0.99 -12.60 2.90
N PHE A 85 0.50 -11.38 3.19
CA PHE A 85 -0.08 -10.50 2.18
C PHE A 85 1.00 -9.96 1.23
N GLY A 86 0.71 -9.95 -0.07
CA GLY A 86 1.64 -9.48 -1.10
C GLY A 86 2.79 -10.44 -1.35
N CYS A 87 2.61 -11.74 -1.04
CA CYS A 87 3.58 -12.79 -1.40
C CYS A 87 3.69 -12.98 -2.92
N GLY A 88 4.62 -13.82 -3.36
CA GLY A 88 4.83 -14.12 -4.78
C GLY A 88 5.87 -13.23 -5.43
N SER A 89 5.58 -12.75 -6.64
CA SER A 89 6.54 -11.99 -7.45
C SER A 89 6.81 -10.59 -6.91
N SER A 90 8.04 -10.11 -7.06
CA SER A 90 8.50 -8.78 -6.65
C SER A 90 7.96 -7.67 -7.58
N ARG A 91 6.65 -7.42 -7.54
CA ARG A 91 5.99 -6.46 -8.43
C ARG A 91 5.57 -5.21 -7.69
N GLU A 92 6.15 -4.09 -8.06
CA GLU A 92 5.77 -2.79 -7.51
C GLU A 92 4.34 -2.37 -7.92
N HIS A 93 3.86 -2.88 -9.07
CA HIS A 93 2.51 -2.64 -9.56
C HIS A 93 1.40 -3.02 -8.57
N ALA A 94 1.63 -4.01 -7.70
CA ALA A 94 0.67 -4.36 -6.65
C ALA A 94 0.48 -3.20 -5.65
N ALA A 95 1.56 -2.52 -5.26
CA ALA A 95 1.48 -1.33 -4.42
C ALA A 95 0.86 -0.14 -5.17
N TRP A 96 1.15 0.01 -6.48
CA TRP A 96 0.51 1.04 -7.33
C TRP A 96 -1.01 0.84 -7.42
N ALA A 97 -1.46 -0.40 -7.63
CA ALA A 97 -2.89 -0.71 -7.74
C ALA A 97 -3.64 -0.36 -6.44
N LEU A 98 -3.06 -0.69 -5.27
CA LEU A 98 -3.62 -0.33 -3.97
C LEU A 98 -3.69 1.19 -3.78
N ARG A 99 -2.60 1.91 -4.05
CA ARG A 99 -2.54 3.37 -3.97
C ARG A 99 -3.56 4.04 -4.89
N ASP A 100 -3.60 3.62 -6.15
CA ASP A 100 -4.44 4.23 -7.19
C ASP A 100 -5.93 3.93 -6.95
N PHE A 101 -6.26 2.83 -6.27
CA PHE A 101 -7.61 2.56 -5.79
C PHE A 101 -8.02 3.48 -4.63
N GLY A 102 -7.06 3.94 -3.83
CA GLY A 102 -7.28 4.84 -2.70
C GLY A 102 -6.89 4.27 -1.33
N PHE A 103 -6.33 3.06 -1.27
CA PHE A 103 -5.82 2.52 -0.02
C PHE A 103 -4.62 3.32 0.49
N LYS A 104 -4.68 3.69 1.76
CA LYS A 104 -3.62 4.40 2.50
C LYS A 104 -2.83 3.46 3.40
N ALA A 105 -3.48 2.40 3.88
CA ALA A 105 -2.84 1.41 4.72
C ALA A 105 -3.32 -0.01 4.41
N VAL A 106 -2.45 -0.98 4.66
CA VAL A 106 -2.75 -2.40 4.66
C VAL A 106 -2.33 -2.96 6.01
N ILE A 107 -3.26 -3.61 6.70
CA ILE A 107 -3.05 -4.24 8.01
C ILE A 107 -3.06 -5.75 7.80
N ALA A 108 -2.00 -6.45 8.21
CA ALA A 108 -1.89 -7.90 8.11
C ALA A 108 -1.02 -8.46 9.22
N SER A 109 -1.07 -9.79 9.45
CA SER A 109 -0.20 -10.44 10.41
C SER A 109 1.22 -10.66 9.88
N SER A 110 1.40 -10.74 8.56
CA SER A 110 2.69 -10.75 7.89
C SER A 110 2.57 -10.33 6.43
N PHE A 111 3.70 -9.98 5.82
CA PHE A 111 3.80 -9.49 4.44
C PHE A 111 4.91 -10.22 3.69
N GLY A 112 4.82 -10.26 2.36
CA GLY A 112 5.98 -10.53 1.52
C GLY A 112 7.01 -9.38 1.63
N ASP A 113 8.29 -9.69 1.87
CA ASP A 113 9.33 -8.69 2.18
C ASP A 113 9.47 -7.59 1.12
N ILE A 114 9.45 -7.96 -0.16
CA ILE A 114 9.57 -7.00 -1.26
C ILE A 114 8.31 -6.14 -1.36
N PHE A 115 7.14 -6.73 -1.20
CA PHE A 115 5.87 -6.00 -1.20
C PHE A 115 5.82 -4.99 -0.05
N TYR A 116 6.23 -5.38 1.16
CA TYR A 116 6.31 -4.50 2.33
C TYR A 116 7.13 -3.23 2.03
N ASN A 117 8.32 -3.39 1.44
CA ASN A 117 9.17 -2.26 1.06
C ASN A 117 8.56 -1.42 -0.07
N ASN A 118 7.93 -2.05 -1.06
CA ASN A 118 7.27 -1.35 -2.17
C ASN A 118 6.09 -0.51 -1.69
N CYS A 119 5.39 -0.92 -0.63
CA CYS A 119 4.30 -0.13 -0.05
C CYS A 119 4.81 1.24 0.42
N PHE A 120 5.91 1.31 1.18
CA PHE A 120 6.46 2.59 1.64
C PHE A 120 6.93 3.50 0.50
N LYS A 121 7.50 2.92 -0.56
CA LYS A 121 7.91 3.69 -1.76
C LYS A 121 6.71 4.32 -2.47
N ASN A 122 5.53 3.73 -2.32
CA ASN A 122 4.32 4.12 -3.02
C ASN A 122 3.23 4.71 -2.10
N GLN A 123 3.62 5.19 -0.93
CA GLN A 123 2.73 5.91 0.00
C GLN A 123 1.55 5.07 0.50
N VAL A 124 1.73 3.75 0.60
CA VAL A 124 0.82 2.83 1.28
C VAL A 124 1.51 2.36 2.55
N LEU A 125 0.88 2.51 3.71
CA LEU A 125 1.44 2.10 5.00
C LEU A 125 1.14 0.62 5.28
N PRO A 126 2.11 -0.30 5.26
CA PRO A 126 1.91 -1.68 5.71
C PRO A 126 2.10 -1.74 7.23
N ILE A 127 1.08 -2.21 7.93
CA ILE A 127 1.08 -2.38 9.40
C ILE A 127 1.03 -3.86 9.73
N GLN A 128 2.06 -4.36 10.39
CA GLN A 128 2.07 -5.72 10.89
C GLN A 128 1.57 -5.77 12.32
N LEU A 129 0.55 -6.60 12.58
CA LEU A 129 -0.02 -6.83 13.90
C LEU A 129 0.08 -8.32 14.30
N SER A 130 -0.11 -8.59 15.59
CA SER A 130 -0.23 -9.97 16.05
C SER A 130 -1.48 -10.65 15.49
N LYS A 131 -1.46 -11.99 15.33
CA LYS A 131 -2.64 -12.74 14.90
C LYS A 131 -3.85 -12.53 15.82
N LYS A 132 -3.59 -12.30 17.11
CA LYS A 132 -4.65 -12.00 18.09
C LYS A 132 -5.33 -10.67 17.75
N ASP A 133 -4.56 -9.62 17.48
CA ASP A 133 -5.11 -8.29 17.17
C ASP A 133 -5.83 -8.30 15.81
N ILE A 134 -5.28 -9.02 14.81
CA ILE A 134 -5.93 -9.24 13.52
C ILE A 134 -7.30 -9.93 13.70
N ASN A 135 -7.41 -10.95 14.55
CA ASN A 135 -8.69 -11.61 14.83
C ASN A 135 -9.70 -10.65 15.46
N ILE A 136 -9.28 -9.82 16.42
CA ILE A 136 -10.16 -8.81 17.03
C ILE A 136 -10.70 -7.85 15.94
N LEU A 137 -9.84 -7.38 15.04
CA LEU A 137 -10.26 -6.49 13.96
C LEU A 137 -11.24 -7.16 12.99
N PHE A 138 -11.05 -8.45 12.67
CA PHE A 138 -12.01 -9.21 11.85
C PHE A 138 -13.34 -9.41 12.55
N GLU A 139 -13.34 -9.75 13.84
CA GLU A 139 -14.58 -9.93 14.63
C GLU A 139 -15.40 -8.63 14.68
N LEU A 140 -14.75 -7.47 14.87
CA LEU A 140 -15.40 -6.17 14.82
C LEU A 140 -15.96 -5.86 13.42
N SER A 141 -15.16 -6.14 12.38
CA SER A 141 -15.57 -5.88 11.00
C SER A 141 -16.70 -6.78 10.52
N ALA A 142 -16.87 -7.97 11.10
CA ALA A 142 -17.98 -8.86 10.83
C ALA A 142 -19.32 -8.35 11.38
N GLN A 143 -19.30 -7.53 12.42
CA GLN A 143 -20.51 -6.96 13.02
C GLN A 143 -21.02 -5.75 12.22
N SER A 144 -20.12 -4.89 11.77
CA SER A 144 -20.42 -3.70 10.96
C SER A 144 -19.15 -3.14 10.30
N PRO A 145 -19.27 -2.37 9.22
CA PRO A 145 -18.13 -1.64 8.66
C PRO A 145 -17.46 -0.78 9.74
N GLN A 146 -16.15 -0.96 9.94
CA GLN A 146 -15.39 -0.25 10.95
C GLN A 146 -14.64 0.94 10.34
N ASN A 147 -14.63 2.06 11.06
CA ASN A 147 -13.69 3.16 10.81
C ASN A 147 -12.52 3.04 11.76
N ILE A 148 -11.32 3.07 11.22
CA ILE A 148 -10.07 3.04 11.98
C ILE A 148 -9.34 4.37 11.80
N SER A 149 -8.76 4.87 12.89
CA SER A 149 -7.81 5.97 12.88
C SER A 149 -6.41 5.43 13.19
N ILE A 150 -5.43 5.74 12.36
CA ILE A 150 -4.04 5.33 12.51
C ILE A 150 -3.21 6.58 12.73
N SER A 151 -2.68 6.74 13.95
CA SER A 151 -1.74 7.80 14.28
C SER A 151 -0.33 7.39 13.92
N LEU A 152 0.30 8.13 13.00
CA LEU A 152 1.68 7.88 12.57
C LEU A 152 2.69 8.32 13.63
N VAL A 153 2.32 9.29 14.46
CA VAL A 153 3.20 9.84 15.51
C VAL A 153 3.24 8.91 16.73
N SER A 154 2.06 8.54 17.27
CA SER A 154 2.00 7.62 18.43
C SER A 154 2.19 6.15 18.03
N LYS A 155 2.11 5.82 16.74
CA LYS A 155 2.13 4.45 16.21
C LYS A 155 1.04 3.58 16.83
N GLU A 156 -0.16 4.11 16.84
CA GLU A 156 -1.34 3.46 17.38
C GLU A 156 -2.47 3.45 16.36
N LEU A 157 -3.20 2.36 16.36
CA LEU A 157 -4.43 2.15 15.61
C LEU A 157 -5.58 2.15 16.60
N THR A 158 -6.60 2.99 16.35
CA THR A 158 -7.79 3.08 17.20
C THR A 158 -9.06 2.72 16.46
N VAL A 159 -9.92 1.92 17.11
CA VAL A 159 -11.26 1.54 16.62
C VAL A 159 -12.28 2.02 17.63
N GLY A 160 -13.14 2.94 17.23
CA GLY A 160 -14.06 3.60 18.18
C GLY A 160 -13.31 4.35 19.28
N SER A 161 -13.88 4.34 20.50
CA SER A 161 -13.29 4.97 21.69
C SER A 161 -12.47 4.02 22.57
N ASP A 162 -12.63 2.72 22.41
CA ASP A 162 -12.28 1.74 23.44
C ASP A 162 -11.12 0.82 23.06
N ILE A 163 -10.79 0.74 21.78
CA ILE A 163 -9.75 -0.16 21.31
C ILE A 163 -8.59 0.64 20.73
N SER A 164 -7.41 0.50 21.37
CA SER A 164 -6.13 1.01 20.87
C SER A 164 -5.14 -0.14 20.74
N ILE A 165 -4.54 -0.28 19.58
CA ILE A 165 -3.57 -1.33 19.24
C ILE A 165 -2.28 -0.66 18.79
N PRO A 166 -1.17 -0.81 19.54
CA PRO A 166 0.11 -0.28 19.11
C PRO A 166 0.70 -1.11 17.96
N PHE A 167 1.42 -0.45 17.08
CA PHE A 167 2.17 -1.11 16.02
C PHE A 167 3.62 -0.61 15.96
N ASN A 168 4.50 -1.42 15.36
CA ASN A 168 5.90 -1.05 15.20
C ASN A 168 6.25 -0.90 13.71
N VAL A 169 6.81 0.27 13.37
CA VAL A 169 7.34 0.58 12.03
C VAL A 169 8.62 1.39 12.21
N ASP A 170 9.63 1.10 11.37
CA ASP A 170 10.87 1.87 11.34
C ASP A 170 10.61 3.36 11.09
N ASN A 171 11.28 4.23 11.84
CA ASN A 171 11.05 5.66 11.79
C ASN A 171 11.42 6.27 10.41
N ASN A 172 12.45 5.74 9.74
CA ASN A 172 12.85 6.25 8.43
C ASN A 172 11.81 5.89 7.37
N LEU A 173 11.24 4.67 7.44
CA LEU A 173 10.16 4.25 6.56
C LEU A 173 8.89 5.06 6.82
N LEU A 174 8.57 5.31 8.09
CA LEU A 174 7.41 6.11 8.46
C LEU A 174 7.54 7.57 7.99
N ASN A 175 8.74 8.16 8.10
CA ASN A 175 9.04 9.49 7.58
C ASN A 175 8.78 9.63 6.07
N ARG A 176 8.95 8.55 5.29
CA ARG A 176 8.59 8.56 3.86
C ARG A 176 7.10 8.81 3.67
N ILE A 177 6.26 8.14 4.47
CA ILE A 177 4.79 8.30 4.41
C ILE A 177 4.40 9.70 4.89
N ILE A 178 4.89 10.14 6.08
CA ILE A 178 4.52 11.43 6.68
C ILE A 178 4.85 12.60 5.76
N HIS A 179 6.03 12.57 5.14
CA HIS A 179 6.54 13.67 4.31
C HIS A 179 6.37 13.44 2.81
N ASN A 180 5.71 12.35 2.40
CA ASN A 180 5.51 11.96 1.00
C ASN A 180 6.82 11.96 0.19
N LEU A 181 7.88 11.35 0.76
CA LEU A 181 9.22 11.34 0.17
C LEU A 181 9.38 10.16 -0.79
N ASP A 182 9.88 10.44 -1.98
CA ASP A 182 10.38 9.41 -2.90
C ASP A 182 11.89 9.11 -2.68
N ASP A 183 12.46 8.21 -3.48
CA ASP A 183 13.89 7.85 -3.37
C ASP A 183 14.81 9.01 -3.77
N VAL A 184 14.34 9.89 -4.67
CA VAL A 184 15.10 11.09 -5.08
C VAL A 184 15.11 12.10 -3.94
N ASP A 185 13.95 12.37 -3.32
CA ASP A 185 13.84 13.29 -2.18
C ASP A 185 14.78 12.90 -1.04
N ILE A 186 14.86 11.57 -0.76
CA ILE A 186 15.76 11.05 0.27
C ILE A 186 17.23 11.30 -0.10
N THR A 187 17.61 10.99 -1.33
CA THR A 187 18.97 11.21 -1.82
C THR A 187 19.35 12.70 -1.81
N MET A 188 18.40 13.57 -2.14
CA MET A 188 18.62 15.02 -2.16
C MET A 188 18.89 15.64 -0.78
N LYS A 189 18.60 14.93 0.32
CA LYS A 189 19.06 15.38 1.65
C LYS A 189 20.57 15.43 1.78
N ASP A 190 21.28 14.59 1.04
CA ASP A 190 22.74 14.51 1.03
C ASP A 190 23.37 15.29 -0.13
N LYS A 191 22.60 16.17 -0.80
CA LYS A 191 23.04 16.94 -1.99
C LYS A 191 24.39 17.59 -1.81
N GLY A 192 24.64 18.27 -0.68
CA GLY A 192 25.92 18.94 -0.42
C GLY A 192 27.12 17.99 -0.37
N SER A 193 26.93 16.80 0.21
CA SER A 193 27.95 15.75 0.26
C SER A 193 28.21 15.16 -1.12
N ILE A 194 27.16 14.99 -1.93
CA ILE A 194 27.24 14.48 -3.30
C ILE A 194 28.02 15.50 -4.16
N GLU A 195 27.65 16.78 -4.13
CA GLU A 195 28.33 17.84 -4.88
C GLU A 195 29.81 17.98 -4.50
N ALA A 196 30.14 17.90 -3.21
CA ALA A 196 31.51 17.91 -2.72
C ALA A 196 32.33 16.71 -3.22
N PHE A 197 31.71 15.53 -3.22
CA PHE A 197 32.32 14.31 -3.78
C PHE A 197 32.56 14.45 -5.28
N GLU A 198 31.57 14.88 -6.05
CA GLU A 198 31.67 15.06 -7.52
C GLU A 198 32.75 16.04 -7.90
N LEU A 199 32.86 17.18 -7.19
CA LEU A 199 33.88 18.15 -7.40
C LEU A 199 35.30 17.56 -7.16
N SER A 200 35.48 16.88 -6.01
CA SER A 200 36.75 16.21 -5.69
C SER A 200 37.09 15.10 -6.70
N TYR A 201 36.08 14.36 -7.15
CA TYR A 201 36.25 13.25 -8.07
C TYR A 201 36.61 13.73 -9.48
N SER A 202 35.97 14.80 -9.96
CA SER A 202 36.27 15.41 -11.26
C SER A 202 37.70 15.97 -11.33
N GLN A 203 38.20 16.55 -10.23
CA GLN A 203 39.59 17.02 -10.12
C GLN A 203 40.61 15.88 -10.16
N LYS A 204 40.30 14.76 -9.50
CA LYS A 204 41.18 13.57 -9.43
C LYS A 204 41.15 12.74 -10.70
N ARG A 205 40.04 12.75 -11.44
CA ARG A 205 39.81 11.92 -12.62
C ARG A 205 39.18 12.69 -13.78
N PRO A 206 39.85 13.76 -14.28
CA PRO A 206 39.26 14.66 -15.29
C PRO A 206 38.92 13.99 -16.63
N TRP A 207 39.52 12.83 -16.91
CA TRP A 207 39.24 12.07 -18.14
C TRP A 207 37.87 11.39 -18.17
N LEU A 208 37.19 11.28 -17.02
CA LEU A 208 35.83 10.71 -16.93
C LEU A 208 34.73 11.75 -17.20
N PHE A 209 35.07 13.04 -17.27
CA PHE A 209 34.12 14.16 -17.37
C PHE A 209 34.31 14.99 -18.66
N LYS A 210 34.73 14.30 -19.72
CA LYS A 210 34.91 14.90 -21.04
C LYS A 210 33.67 14.75 -21.90
#